data_d64ed17d66d21b7fffc48b14e72680c6
#
_entry.id   d64ed17d66d21b7fffc48b14e72680c6
#
_cell.length_a   1.000
_cell.length_b   1.000
_cell.length_c   1.000
_cell.angle_alpha   90.00
_cell.angle_beta   90.00
_cell.angle_gamma   90.00
#
_symmetry.space_group_name_H-M   'P 1'
#
loop_
_entity.id
_entity.type
_entity.pdbx_description
1 polymer ?
#
loop_
_entity_poly.entity_id
_entity_poly.type
_entity_poly.pdbx_seq_one_letter_code
_entity_poly.pdbx_strand_id
1 'polypeptide(L)'
;KSAMFLVLLFALCACPAFSAQAGTVPSVEGKVFSAALDGTVGVSMENFVAAVLTRAEEEKGGLVIFRLDTPGGLVSSMRAITAAILESSVPVVVWVSPQGARAASAGAFILQAAHVAAMAPGTNVGAAHPVMASGQDAPDKEMKRKITNDLAAQIRSLAQLRKRNADLAERMVTHSISLTAEEALAEGAADL
;
A
#
# COMPACT_ATOMS: atom_id res chain seq x y z
N LYS A 1 12.81 -67.87 44.61
CA LYS A 1 11.71 -67.28 43.84
C LYS A 1 11.76 -65.79 44.04
N SER A 2 12.47 -65.09 43.13
CA SER A 2 12.64 -63.61 43.22
C SER A 2 11.60 -62.99 42.34
N ALA A 3 10.79 -62.13 42.90
CA ALA A 3 9.85 -61.28 42.19
C ALA A 3 10.54 -59.91 41.89
N MET A 4 10.73 -59.63 40.62
CA MET A 4 11.32 -58.38 40.16
C MET A 4 10.21 -57.38 39.91
N PHE A 5 10.16 -56.29 40.71
CA PHE A 5 9.24 -55.19 40.58
C PHE A 5 9.76 -54.21 39.53
N LEU A 6 9.03 -54.12 38.40
CA LEU A 6 9.32 -53.16 37.35
C LEU A 6 8.61 -51.84 37.68
N VAL A 7 9.41 -50.80 38.09
CA VAL A 7 8.85 -49.45 38.31
C VAL A 7 8.89 -48.72 36.97
N LEU A 8 7.70 -48.47 36.41
CA LEU A 8 7.50 -47.60 35.24
C LEU A 8 7.55 -46.14 35.70
N LEU A 9 8.63 -45.43 35.32
CA LEU A 9 8.74 -44.00 35.49
C LEU A 9 7.97 -43.31 34.37
N PHE A 10 6.82 -42.74 34.67
CA PHE A 10 6.10 -41.82 33.80
C PHE A 10 6.82 -40.44 33.81
N ALA A 11 7.58 -40.13 32.79
CA ALA A 11 8.10 -38.77 32.59
C ALA A 11 6.96 -37.85 32.11
N LEU A 12 6.45 -37.01 33.03
CA LEU A 12 5.54 -35.92 32.68
C LEU A 12 6.29 -34.91 31.82
N CYS A 13 6.07 -34.91 30.52
CA CYS A 13 6.56 -33.88 29.62
C CYS A 13 5.75 -32.59 29.85
N ALA A 14 6.29 -31.68 30.68
CA ALA A 14 5.71 -30.37 30.86
C ALA A 14 5.95 -29.55 29.58
N CYS A 15 4.93 -29.45 28.73
CA CYS A 15 4.92 -28.51 27.60
C CYS A 15 4.91 -27.07 28.16
N PRO A 16 5.89 -26.21 27.83
CA PRO A 16 5.79 -24.82 28.24
C PRO A 16 4.58 -24.19 27.54
N ALA A 17 3.64 -23.69 28.31
CA ALA A 17 2.53 -22.87 27.79
C ALA A 17 3.13 -21.63 27.14
N PHE A 18 3.04 -21.56 25.82
CA PHE A 18 3.40 -20.37 25.06
C PHE A 18 2.33 -19.31 25.36
N SER A 19 2.63 -18.43 26.31
CA SER A 19 1.78 -17.28 26.61
C SER A 19 1.88 -16.32 25.44
N ALA A 20 0.89 -16.33 24.56
CA ALA A 20 0.73 -15.31 23.53
C ALA A 20 0.49 -13.97 24.26
N GLN A 21 1.51 -13.14 24.34
CA GLN A 21 1.35 -11.74 24.73
C GLN A 21 0.49 -11.08 23.65
N ALA A 22 -0.76 -10.79 23.97
CA ALA A 22 -1.60 -9.90 23.18
C ALA A 22 -0.89 -8.55 23.13
N GLY A 23 -0.23 -8.25 22.01
CA GLY A 23 0.33 -6.93 21.76
C GLY A 23 -0.79 -5.90 21.91
N THR A 24 -0.56 -4.89 22.74
CA THR A 24 -1.47 -3.75 22.85
C THR A 24 -1.57 -3.10 21.48
N VAL A 25 -2.76 -3.14 20.85
CA VAL A 25 -3.04 -2.40 19.63
C VAL A 25 -2.88 -0.93 19.97
N PRO A 26 -1.98 -0.18 19.30
CA PRO A 26 -1.83 1.23 19.57
C PRO A 26 -3.16 1.94 19.30
N SER A 27 -3.67 2.66 20.30
CA SER A 27 -4.88 3.47 20.15
C SER A 27 -4.53 4.69 19.27
N VAL A 28 -5.34 4.95 18.25
CA VAL A 28 -5.27 6.22 17.52
C VAL A 28 -5.98 7.27 18.36
N GLU A 29 -5.23 8.24 18.88
CA GLU A 29 -5.81 9.40 19.53
C GLU A 29 -6.21 10.45 18.49
N GLY A 30 -7.40 11.01 18.60
CA GLY A 30 -7.92 12.04 17.71
C GLY A 30 -8.98 11.55 16.73
N LYS A 31 -9.45 12.46 15.89
CA LYS A 31 -10.47 12.18 14.87
C LYS A 31 -9.90 11.36 13.73
N VAL A 32 -10.70 10.43 13.20
CA VAL A 32 -10.40 9.70 11.96
C VAL A 32 -11.14 10.36 10.82
N PHE A 33 -10.40 10.78 9.79
CA PHE A 33 -10.95 11.31 8.54
C PHE A 33 -11.02 10.20 7.51
N SER A 34 -12.15 10.05 6.83
CA SER A 34 -12.31 9.07 5.75
C SER A 34 -12.84 9.75 4.49
N ALA A 35 -12.20 9.49 3.35
CA ALA A 35 -12.59 10.04 2.06
C ALA A 35 -12.44 8.98 0.96
N ALA A 36 -13.28 9.09 -0.09
CA ALA A 36 -13.21 8.21 -1.25
C ALA A 36 -12.44 8.89 -2.40
N LEU A 37 -11.54 8.15 -3.01
CA LEU A 37 -10.76 8.53 -4.19
C LEU A 37 -11.17 7.60 -5.34
N ASP A 38 -12.32 7.89 -5.95
CA ASP A 38 -12.91 7.07 -7.00
C ASP A 38 -12.70 7.70 -8.38
N GLY A 39 -12.33 6.88 -9.36
CA GLY A 39 -12.18 7.30 -10.75
C GLY A 39 -10.78 7.78 -11.12
N THR A 40 -10.68 8.63 -12.15
CA THR A 40 -9.41 9.03 -12.76
C THR A 40 -8.61 9.99 -11.87
N VAL A 41 -7.32 9.70 -11.68
CA VAL A 41 -6.38 10.61 -10.99
C VAL A 41 -6.16 11.85 -11.84
N GLY A 42 -6.64 13.00 -11.35
CA GLY A 42 -6.56 14.29 -12.03
C GLY A 42 -6.57 15.43 -11.03
N VAL A 43 -6.60 16.66 -11.52
CA VAL A 43 -6.53 17.89 -10.71
C VAL A 43 -7.62 17.95 -9.64
N SER A 44 -8.83 17.45 -9.93
CA SER A 44 -9.92 17.44 -8.94
C SER A 44 -9.60 16.51 -7.76
N MET A 45 -9.07 15.31 -8.02
CA MET A 45 -8.66 14.38 -6.95
C MET A 45 -7.47 14.93 -6.17
N GLU A 46 -6.50 15.53 -6.86
CA GLU A 46 -5.35 16.22 -6.24
C GLU A 46 -5.79 17.30 -5.24
N ASN A 47 -6.63 18.22 -5.67
CA ASN A 47 -7.17 19.28 -4.82
C ASN A 47 -7.98 18.73 -3.64
N PHE A 48 -8.74 17.66 -3.88
CA PHE A 48 -9.53 17.00 -2.83
C PHE A 48 -8.64 16.35 -1.77
N VAL A 49 -7.59 15.63 -2.17
CA VAL A 49 -6.62 15.04 -1.24
C VAL A 49 -5.94 16.12 -0.41
N ALA A 50 -5.46 17.19 -1.05
CA ALA A 50 -4.83 18.31 -0.35
C ALA A 50 -5.78 18.93 0.69
N ALA A 51 -7.03 19.19 0.33
CA ALA A 51 -8.03 19.75 1.24
C ALA A 51 -8.33 18.84 2.44
N VAL A 52 -8.43 17.52 2.22
CA VAL A 52 -8.66 16.55 3.31
C VAL A 52 -7.47 16.49 4.26
N LEU A 53 -6.24 16.48 3.75
CA LEU A 53 -5.03 16.45 4.57
C LEU A 53 -4.88 17.75 5.37
N THR A 54 -5.03 18.92 4.74
CA THR A 54 -5.01 20.22 5.44
C THR A 54 -6.04 20.26 6.57
N ARG A 55 -7.26 19.83 6.30
CA ARG A 55 -8.32 19.80 7.32
C ARG A 55 -7.99 18.86 8.47
N ALA A 56 -7.43 17.68 8.16
CA ALA A 56 -7.03 16.72 9.18
C ALA A 56 -5.92 17.29 10.08
N GLU A 57 -4.97 18.04 9.53
CA GLU A 57 -3.91 18.71 10.29
C GLU A 57 -4.45 19.83 11.17
N GLU A 58 -5.30 20.72 10.61
CA GLU A 58 -5.94 21.83 11.35
C GLU A 58 -6.78 21.33 12.52
N GLU A 59 -7.52 20.22 12.33
CA GLU A 59 -8.37 19.61 13.36
C GLU A 59 -7.61 18.63 14.29
N LYS A 60 -6.28 18.52 14.17
CA LYS A 60 -5.43 17.58 14.93
C LYS A 60 -5.93 16.15 14.82
N GLY A 61 -6.22 15.72 13.61
CA GLY A 61 -6.65 14.35 13.29
C GLY A 61 -5.61 13.31 13.70
N GLY A 62 -6.07 12.15 14.12
CA GLY A 62 -5.21 11.02 14.46
C GLY A 62 -4.91 10.12 13.26
N LEU A 63 -5.77 10.13 12.23
CA LEU A 63 -5.64 9.27 11.06
C LEU A 63 -6.46 9.81 9.89
N VAL A 64 -5.91 9.66 8.67
CA VAL A 64 -6.66 9.83 7.42
C VAL A 64 -6.73 8.49 6.69
N ILE A 65 -7.91 8.10 6.24
CA ILE A 65 -8.15 6.88 5.45
C ILE A 65 -8.70 7.29 4.08
N PHE A 66 -7.92 7.08 3.03
CA PHE A 66 -8.36 7.21 1.66
C PHE A 66 -8.78 5.84 1.12
N ARG A 67 -10.07 5.68 0.80
CA ARG A 67 -10.55 4.51 0.05
C ARG A 67 -10.29 4.75 -1.43
N LEU A 68 -9.54 3.87 -2.08
CA LEU A 68 -9.04 4.07 -3.43
C LEU A 68 -9.64 3.05 -4.40
N ASP A 69 -10.26 3.56 -5.48
CA ASP A 69 -10.60 2.79 -6.68
C ASP A 69 -10.30 3.63 -7.93
N THR A 70 -9.20 3.35 -8.61
CA THR A 70 -8.76 4.15 -9.75
C THR A 70 -8.17 3.30 -10.87
N PRO A 71 -8.48 3.63 -12.14
CA PRO A 71 -7.78 3.10 -13.29
C PRO A 71 -6.41 3.77 -13.52
N GLY A 72 -6.08 4.83 -12.76
CA GLY A 72 -4.93 5.69 -12.98
C GLY A 72 -5.29 7.08 -13.46
N GLY A 73 -4.34 7.78 -14.07
CA GLY A 73 -4.57 9.14 -14.58
C GLY A 73 -3.29 9.93 -14.81
N LEU A 74 -3.33 11.24 -14.56
CA LEU A 74 -2.23 12.15 -14.87
C LEU A 74 -1.04 11.96 -13.92
N VAL A 75 0.15 11.85 -14.48
CA VAL A 75 1.42 11.75 -13.73
C VAL A 75 1.65 12.98 -12.85
N SER A 76 1.31 14.17 -13.33
CA SER A 76 1.43 15.42 -12.55
C SER A 76 0.59 15.36 -11.27
N SER A 77 -0.68 15.00 -11.37
CA SER A 77 -1.58 14.90 -10.23
C SER A 77 -1.21 13.74 -9.29
N MET A 78 -0.76 12.60 -9.84
CA MET A 78 -0.19 11.50 -9.04
C MET A 78 1.00 11.99 -8.21
N ARG A 79 1.93 12.75 -8.80
CA ARG A 79 3.08 13.30 -8.08
C ARG A 79 2.67 14.27 -6.98
N ALA A 80 1.73 15.16 -7.25
CA ALA A 80 1.22 16.09 -6.24
C ALA A 80 0.54 15.35 -5.07
N ILE A 81 -0.30 14.34 -5.36
CA ILE A 81 -0.94 13.52 -4.33
C ILE A 81 0.10 12.75 -3.50
N THR A 82 1.08 12.10 -4.15
CA THR A 82 2.13 11.37 -3.41
C THR A 82 2.97 12.30 -2.55
N ALA A 83 3.31 13.50 -3.03
CA ALA A 83 4.02 14.51 -2.24
C ALA A 83 3.21 14.94 -1.01
N ALA A 84 1.93 15.27 -1.19
CA ALA A 84 1.04 15.65 -0.09
C ALA A 84 0.92 14.55 0.98
N ILE A 85 0.84 13.27 0.58
CA ILE A 85 0.83 12.13 1.51
C ILE A 85 2.16 12.01 2.27
N LEU A 86 3.29 12.21 1.59
CA LEU A 86 4.61 12.15 2.21
C LEU A 86 4.86 13.28 3.21
N GLU A 87 4.34 14.47 2.94
CA GLU A 87 4.50 15.67 3.77
C GLU A 87 3.48 15.73 4.92
N SER A 88 2.43 14.91 4.88
CA SER A 88 1.37 14.91 5.90
C SER A 88 1.92 14.59 7.29
N SER A 89 1.62 15.46 8.25
CA SER A 89 1.89 15.24 9.67
C SER A 89 0.93 14.23 10.32
N VAL A 90 -0.23 13.98 9.68
CA VAL A 90 -1.21 12.99 10.11
C VAL A 90 -0.97 11.68 9.36
N PRO A 91 -0.91 10.51 10.04
CA PRO A 91 -0.79 9.23 9.38
C PRO A 91 -1.87 9.00 8.32
N VAL A 92 -1.47 8.48 7.16
CA VAL A 92 -2.36 8.23 6.02
C VAL A 92 -2.41 6.73 5.72
N VAL A 93 -3.62 6.17 5.73
CA VAL A 93 -3.93 4.86 5.17
C VAL A 93 -4.50 5.05 3.78
N VAL A 94 -3.97 4.34 2.80
CA VAL A 94 -4.64 4.16 1.51
C VAL A 94 -5.16 2.73 1.45
N TRP A 95 -6.48 2.60 1.31
CA TRP A 95 -7.17 1.32 1.31
C TRP A 95 -7.85 1.08 -0.04
N VAL A 96 -7.31 0.13 -0.81
CA VAL A 96 -7.93 -0.28 -2.09
C VAL A 96 -9.22 -1.01 -1.78
N SER A 97 -10.35 -0.37 -2.01
CA SER A 97 -11.68 -0.86 -1.67
C SER A 97 -12.78 -0.11 -2.44
N PRO A 98 -13.99 -0.69 -2.57
CA PRO A 98 -14.48 -1.98 -2.08
C PRO A 98 -13.90 -3.19 -2.80
N GLN A 99 -14.43 -4.39 -2.56
CA GLN A 99 -14.12 -5.58 -3.35
C GLN A 99 -14.34 -5.29 -4.84
N GLY A 100 -13.41 -5.70 -5.70
CA GLY A 100 -13.39 -5.40 -7.13
C GLY A 100 -12.72 -4.05 -7.49
N ALA A 101 -12.37 -3.21 -6.51
CA ALA A 101 -11.62 -1.99 -6.73
C ALA A 101 -10.18 -2.27 -7.17
N ARG A 102 -9.53 -1.25 -7.71
CA ARG A 102 -8.14 -1.35 -8.16
C ARG A 102 -7.32 -0.09 -7.85
N ALA A 103 -6.04 -0.29 -7.61
CA ALA A 103 -5.02 0.76 -7.58
C ALA A 103 -4.14 0.63 -8.83
N ALA A 104 -4.71 0.91 -10.01
CA ALA A 104 -4.01 0.75 -11.28
C ALA A 104 -3.20 2.01 -11.64
N SER A 105 -2.07 1.83 -12.33
CA SER A 105 -1.24 2.93 -12.86
C SER A 105 -0.87 3.95 -11.78
N ALA A 106 -1.33 5.21 -11.88
CA ALA A 106 -1.11 6.25 -10.87
C ALA A 106 -1.55 5.81 -9.45
N GLY A 107 -2.57 4.93 -9.34
CA GLY A 107 -3.04 4.38 -8.08
C GLY A 107 -1.99 3.55 -7.34
N ALA A 108 -1.14 2.83 -8.06
CA ALA A 108 -0.05 2.07 -7.46
C ALA A 108 0.94 2.99 -6.73
N PHE A 109 1.27 4.15 -7.30
CA PHE A 109 2.14 5.15 -6.65
C PHE A 109 1.49 5.73 -5.40
N ILE A 110 0.19 6.06 -5.48
CA ILE A 110 -0.57 6.60 -4.35
C ILE A 110 -0.59 5.58 -3.19
N LEU A 111 -0.83 4.30 -3.50
CA LEU A 111 -0.78 3.23 -2.51
C LEU A 111 0.63 3.10 -1.90
N GLN A 112 1.70 3.14 -2.71
CA GLN A 112 3.08 3.03 -2.22
C GLN A 112 3.53 4.25 -1.40
N ALA A 113 2.95 5.43 -1.60
CA ALA A 113 3.25 6.62 -0.79
C ALA A 113 2.65 6.55 0.62
N ALA A 114 1.56 5.81 0.82
CA ALA A 114 0.81 5.72 2.08
C ALA A 114 1.65 5.24 3.26
N HIS A 115 1.34 5.74 4.46
CA HIS A 115 1.93 5.23 5.70
C HIS A 115 1.53 3.77 5.95
N VAL A 116 0.28 3.43 5.62
CA VAL A 116 -0.21 2.04 5.59
C VAL A 116 -0.92 1.80 4.25
N ALA A 117 -0.51 0.77 3.54
CA ALA A 117 -1.14 0.30 2.30
C ALA A 117 -2.02 -0.91 2.62
N ALA A 118 -3.34 -0.75 2.48
CA ALA A 118 -4.30 -1.81 2.72
C ALA A 118 -5.07 -2.17 1.45
N MET A 119 -5.44 -3.43 1.31
CA MET A 119 -6.18 -3.93 0.16
C MET A 119 -7.32 -4.86 0.61
N ALA A 120 -8.54 -4.59 0.15
CA ALA A 120 -9.66 -5.50 0.37
C ALA A 120 -9.49 -6.78 -0.48
N PRO A 121 -9.98 -7.94 -0.03
CA PRO A 121 -9.98 -9.16 -0.84
C PRO A 121 -10.64 -8.94 -2.21
N GLY A 122 -10.06 -9.52 -3.27
CA GLY A 122 -10.57 -9.36 -4.63
C GLY A 122 -10.25 -8.01 -5.27
N THR A 123 -9.29 -7.26 -4.74
CA THR A 123 -8.73 -6.04 -5.35
C THR A 123 -7.37 -6.30 -5.97
N ASN A 124 -6.87 -5.35 -6.76
CA ASN A 124 -5.55 -5.48 -7.38
C ASN A 124 -4.80 -4.15 -7.44
N VAL A 125 -3.46 -4.25 -7.53
CA VAL A 125 -2.54 -3.10 -7.66
C VAL A 125 -1.51 -3.36 -8.74
N GLY A 126 -1.13 -2.34 -9.50
CA GLY A 126 -0.05 -2.43 -10.49
C GLY A 126 -0.40 -1.86 -11.86
N ALA A 127 0.07 -2.53 -12.94
CA ALA A 127 -0.11 -2.10 -14.33
C ALA A 127 0.26 -0.61 -14.53
N ALA A 128 1.44 -0.21 -14.03
CA ALA A 128 1.84 1.19 -13.91
C ALA A 128 2.80 1.67 -15.02
N HIS A 129 2.90 0.94 -16.13
CA HIS A 129 3.68 1.37 -17.28
C HIS A 129 3.12 2.68 -17.86
N PRO A 130 3.96 3.68 -18.13
CA PRO A 130 3.49 4.97 -18.64
C PRO A 130 2.95 4.85 -20.06
N VAL A 131 1.77 5.43 -20.27
CA VAL A 131 1.18 5.62 -21.59
C VAL A 131 0.86 7.11 -21.79
N MET A 132 0.83 7.57 -23.05
CA MET A 132 0.42 8.93 -23.35
C MET A 132 -1.08 9.12 -23.06
N ALA A 133 -1.54 10.36 -22.89
CA ALA A 133 -2.95 10.66 -22.70
C ALA A 133 -3.88 10.11 -23.82
N SER A 134 -3.33 9.88 -25.00
CA SER A 134 -4.00 9.20 -26.11
C SER A 134 -4.16 7.68 -25.93
N GLY A 135 -3.61 7.10 -24.85
CA GLY A 135 -3.53 5.64 -24.64
C GLY A 135 -2.42 4.97 -25.45
N GLN A 136 -1.62 5.72 -26.19
CA GLN A 136 -0.52 5.21 -26.98
C GLN A 136 0.82 5.37 -26.25
N ASP A 137 1.83 4.62 -26.69
CA ASP A 137 3.22 4.81 -26.24
C ASP A 137 3.78 6.18 -26.69
N ALA A 138 4.81 6.66 -25.99
CA ALA A 138 5.56 7.83 -26.45
C ALA A 138 6.14 7.58 -27.87
N PRO A 139 6.07 8.54 -28.76
CA PRO A 139 6.45 8.38 -30.18
C PRO A 139 7.95 8.09 -30.36
N ASP A 140 8.78 8.51 -29.42
CA ASP A 140 10.22 8.29 -29.42
C ASP A 140 10.59 7.26 -28.33
N LYS A 141 11.34 6.22 -28.75
CA LYS A 141 11.83 5.16 -27.84
C LYS A 141 12.71 5.70 -26.71
N GLU A 142 13.50 6.75 -26.97
CA GLU A 142 14.34 7.36 -25.94
C GLU A 142 13.49 8.10 -24.90
N MET A 143 12.50 8.86 -25.34
CA MET A 143 11.55 9.53 -24.45
C MET A 143 10.78 8.53 -23.60
N LYS A 144 10.28 7.45 -24.22
CA LYS A 144 9.62 6.36 -23.49
C LYS A 144 10.53 5.79 -22.40
N ARG A 145 11.78 5.49 -22.73
CA ARG A 145 12.77 4.97 -21.78
C ARG A 145 13.03 5.93 -20.62
N LYS A 146 13.19 7.23 -20.90
CA LYS A 146 13.39 8.26 -19.86
C LYS A 146 12.20 8.32 -18.90
N ILE A 147 10.99 8.38 -19.42
CA ILE A 147 9.77 8.43 -18.61
C ILE A 147 9.63 7.16 -17.76
N THR A 148 9.84 5.99 -18.37
CA THR A 148 9.72 4.70 -17.64
C THR A 148 10.76 4.61 -16.53
N ASN A 149 12.02 4.97 -16.79
CA ASN A 149 13.08 4.91 -15.79
C ASN A 149 12.83 5.89 -14.63
N ASP A 150 12.33 7.09 -14.91
CA ASP A 150 12.01 8.09 -13.91
C ASP A 150 10.87 7.61 -13.00
N LEU A 151 9.78 7.09 -13.56
CA LEU A 151 8.68 6.52 -12.80
C LEU A 151 9.08 5.26 -12.02
N ALA A 152 9.89 4.39 -12.61
CA ALA A 152 10.45 3.21 -11.94
C ALA A 152 11.28 3.60 -10.71
N ALA A 153 12.14 4.61 -10.84
CA ALA A 153 12.90 5.14 -9.72
C ALA A 153 11.99 5.75 -8.63
N GLN A 154 10.95 6.49 -9.03
CA GLN A 154 10.00 7.08 -8.09
C GLN A 154 9.26 6.02 -7.28
N ILE A 155 8.64 5.02 -7.92
CA ILE A 155 7.86 4.00 -7.19
C ILE A 155 8.76 3.14 -6.31
N ARG A 156 9.98 2.79 -6.77
CA ARG A 156 10.99 2.10 -5.98
C ARG A 156 11.35 2.89 -4.72
N SER A 157 11.57 4.19 -4.84
CA SER A 157 11.89 5.08 -3.72
C SER A 157 10.74 5.14 -2.70
N LEU A 158 9.48 5.21 -3.15
CA LEU A 158 8.31 5.19 -2.28
C LEU A 158 8.23 3.86 -1.49
N ALA A 159 8.38 2.73 -2.18
CA ALA A 159 8.36 1.41 -1.56
C ALA A 159 9.49 1.25 -0.53
N GLN A 160 10.72 1.67 -0.85
CA GLN A 160 11.86 1.65 0.07
C GLN A 160 11.60 2.49 1.32
N LEU A 161 11.08 3.71 1.15
CA LEU A 161 10.76 4.61 2.26
C LEU A 161 9.75 3.97 3.23
N ARG A 162 8.79 3.22 2.70
CA ARG A 162 7.75 2.53 3.47
C ARG A 162 8.12 1.09 3.85
N LYS A 163 9.36 0.66 3.58
CA LYS A 163 9.87 -0.70 3.86
C LYS A 163 9.08 -1.81 3.17
N ARG A 164 8.55 -1.53 1.98
CA ARG A 164 7.85 -2.48 1.12
C ARG A 164 8.78 -3.05 0.06
N ASN A 165 8.30 -4.04 -0.69
CA ASN A 165 9.07 -4.70 -1.74
C ASN A 165 9.31 -3.77 -2.94
N ALA A 166 10.49 -3.15 -2.97
CA ALA A 166 10.86 -2.17 -3.97
C ALA A 166 11.03 -2.77 -5.38
N ASP A 167 11.47 -4.03 -5.47
CA ASP A 167 11.65 -4.71 -6.76
C ASP A 167 10.29 -5.01 -7.42
N LEU A 168 9.30 -5.45 -6.63
CA LEU A 168 7.94 -5.62 -7.12
C LEU A 168 7.31 -4.29 -7.54
N ALA A 169 7.46 -3.25 -6.73
CA ALA A 169 6.97 -1.92 -7.08
C ALA A 169 7.58 -1.43 -8.41
N GLU A 170 8.89 -1.58 -8.61
CA GLU A 170 9.55 -1.23 -9.87
C GLU A 170 9.02 -2.04 -11.07
N ARG A 171 8.75 -3.33 -10.88
CA ARG A 171 8.19 -4.20 -11.92
C ARG A 171 6.77 -3.84 -12.31
N MET A 172 5.97 -3.22 -11.43
CA MET A 172 4.67 -2.66 -11.82
C MET A 172 4.81 -1.62 -12.94
N VAL A 173 5.92 -0.86 -12.95
CA VAL A 173 6.21 0.14 -13.98
C VAL A 173 6.92 -0.47 -15.18
N THR A 174 7.99 -1.24 -14.96
CA THR A 174 8.88 -1.72 -16.03
C THR A 174 8.29 -2.91 -16.79
N HIS A 175 7.49 -3.76 -16.15
CA HIS A 175 6.92 -4.99 -16.71
C HIS A 175 5.39 -5.01 -16.68
N SER A 176 4.74 -3.91 -16.26
CA SER A 176 3.27 -3.82 -16.14
C SER A 176 2.66 -4.95 -15.29
N ILE A 177 3.38 -5.50 -14.33
CA ILE A 177 2.80 -6.53 -13.46
C ILE A 177 1.65 -5.96 -12.66
N SER A 178 0.69 -6.82 -12.34
CA SER A 178 -0.42 -6.51 -11.44
C SER A 178 -0.52 -7.64 -10.42
N LEU A 179 -0.75 -7.29 -9.16
CA LEU A 179 -0.84 -8.21 -8.04
C LEU A 179 -2.25 -8.18 -7.45
N THR A 180 -2.77 -9.33 -7.07
CA THR A 180 -3.96 -9.43 -6.21
C THR A 180 -3.64 -8.92 -4.80
N ALA A 181 -4.67 -8.69 -3.97
CA ALA A 181 -4.49 -8.29 -2.58
C ALA A 181 -3.64 -9.32 -1.81
N GLU A 182 -3.91 -10.61 -2.04
CA GLU A 182 -3.22 -11.71 -1.39
C GLU A 182 -1.75 -11.78 -1.80
N GLU A 183 -1.44 -11.63 -3.10
CA GLU A 183 -0.07 -11.59 -3.61
C GLU A 183 0.67 -10.36 -3.10
N ALA A 184 0.03 -9.18 -3.11
CA ALA A 184 0.63 -7.95 -2.63
C ALA A 184 1.00 -8.01 -1.15
N LEU A 185 0.15 -8.61 -0.32
CA LEU A 185 0.42 -8.84 1.09
C LEU A 185 1.54 -9.89 1.28
N ALA A 186 1.43 -11.05 0.63
CA ALA A 186 2.38 -12.15 0.79
C ALA A 186 3.81 -11.75 0.37
N GLU A 187 3.95 -10.93 -0.66
CA GLU A 187 5.23 -10.50 -1.21
C GLU A 187 5.69 -9.12 -0.69
N GLY A 188 4.95 -8.53 0.26
CA GLY A 188 5.33 -7.29 0.94
C GLY A 188 5.20 -6.03 0.08
N ALA A 189 4.30 -6.02 -0.90
CA ALA A 189 3.93 -4.83 -1.67
C ALA A 189 2.78 -4.04 -1.02
N ALA A 190 2.04 -4.66 -0.09
CA ALA A 190 1.05 -4.04 0.78
C ALA A 190 1.26 -4.50 2.23
N ASP A 191 0.64 -3.82 3.19
CA ASP A 191 0.83 -4.06 4.63
C ASP A 191 -0.33 -4.86 5.24
N LEU A 192 -1.55 -4.74 4.66
CA LEU A 192 -2.79 -5.35 5.14
C LEU A 192 -3.68 -5.77 3.97
#